data_384f4e6743df1978be7ba99621535d64
#
_entry.id   384f4e6743df1978be7ba99621535d64
#
_cell.length_a   1.000
_cell.length_b   1.000
_cell.length_c   1.000
_cell.angle_alpha   90.00
_cell.angle_beta   90.00
_cell.angle_gamma   90.00
#
_symmetry.space_group_name_H-M   'P 1'
#
loop_
_entity.id
_entity.type
_entity.pdbx_description
1 polymer ?
#
loop_
_entity_poly.entity_id
_entity_poly.type
_entity_poly.pdbx_seq_one_letter_code
_entity_poly.pdbx_strand_id
1 'polypeptide(L)'
;PKGNLVHETGKMLEKNGYAVKVFDLIRLKNSDRFNPFHYMKSELDIDRISEAITEGTKKSEHMGEDFWVQAELMLQRALIGYLYFDSKDPETGAQLYMPNLGHVADLLRGVYREDPDVPSPVEQMFEELEELQPGNYAYKQWRLFQNFKGETRNSVVAILSSRYSIFDHDDVRNLISDDTMEIDTWNTKKTAVFIAIPETNNAFNFLSSILFAVGFEVLTHKADDILQGRVPGYSRKNLRHIQFILDEFAQIGRIPNFTQVLSSIRSREMSIKIILQAVNQLEALYKSDWKTIFNNCATHVFLGTNDKDTMEYYSTRSGKQTIRTRSTSKTHSYRNGSSGENKQIQGRPLLTPDEVARIGVDEGLVFISKQNVFKDKKASVYDHPKQAEIASSPGDNNWYDYQRLGTDIDGLLLYTNDLTPQFKSLFAA
;
A
#
# COMPACT_ATOMS: atom_id res chain seq x y z
N PRO A 1 6.61 0.65 11.82
CA PRO A 1 7.87 -0.10 11.83
C PRO A 1 8.04 -0.88 13.13
N LYS A 2 8.88 -1.95 13.13
CA LYS A 2 9.21 -2.81 14.29
C LYS A 2 8.07 -3.64 14.88
N GLY A 3 6.82 -3.50 14.47
CA GLY A 3 5.69 -4.23 15.02
C GLY A 3 5.30 -3.86 16.47
N ASN A 4 5.89 -2.81 17.05
CA ASN A 4 5.66 -2.44 18.44
C ASN A 4 4.18 -2.12 18.72
N LEU A 5 3.51 -1.41 17.80
CA LEU A 5 2.11 -1.01 18.00
C LEU A 5 1.16 -2.19 18.23
N VAL A 6 1.37 -3.32 17.54
CA VAL A 6 0.53 -4.50 17.76
C VAL A 6 0.76 -5.09 19.15
N HIS A 7 2.02 -5.16 19.58
CA HIS A 7 2.36 -5.66 20.93
C HIS A 7 1.81 -4.74 22.03
N GLU A 8 1.91 -3.42 21.84
CA GLU A 8 1.47 -2.43 22.83
C GLU A 8 -0.04 -2.32 22.94
N THR A 9 -0.78 -2.43 21.81
CA THR A 9 -2.20 -2.09 21.75
C THR A 9 -3.13 -3.26 21.42
N GLY A 10 -2.60 -4.35 20.87
CA GLY A 10 -3.40 -5.49 20.38
C GLY A 10 -4.33 -6.08 21.45
N LYS A 11 -3.82 -6.29 22.66
CA LYS A 11 -4.61 -6.85 23.75
C LYS A 11 -5.75 -5.92 24.22
N MET A 12 -5.49 -4.61 24.24
CA MET A 12 -6.51 -3.61 24.50
C MET A 12 -7.63 -3.65 23.45
N LEU A 13 -7.25 -3.74 22.17
CA LEU A 13 -8.21 -3.80 21.06
C LEU A 13 -9.05 -5.07 21.10
N GLU A 14 -8.43 -6.21 21.35
CA GLU A 14 -9.11 -7.50 21.51
C GLU A 14 -10.14 -7.46 22.67
N LYS A 15 -9.75 -6.93 23.83
CA LYS A 15 -10.66 -6.70 24.97
C LYS A 15 -11.84 -5.77 24.63
N ASN A 16 -11.66 -4.86 23.69
CA ASN A 16 -12.72 -3.97 23.19
C ASN A 16 -13.53 -4.56 22.03
N GLY A 17 -13.35 -5.85 21.75
CA GLY A 17 -14.13 -6.64 20.78
C GLY A 17 -13.69 -6.43 19.31
N TYR A 18 -12.44 -6.06 19.08
CA TYR A 18 -11.84 -6.06 17.75
C TYR A 18 -11.24 -7.42 17.44
N ALA A 19 -11.47 -7.92 16.24
CA ALA A 19 -10.65 -8.96 15.64
C ALA A 19 -9.30 -8.33 15.28
N VAL A 20 -8.21 -8.83 15.87
CA VAL A 20 -6.86 -8.33 15.59
C VAL A 20 -6.25 -9.16 14.47
N LYS A 21 -5.89 -8.53 13.37
CA LYS A 21 -5.21 -9.13 12.22
C LYS A 21 -3.81 -8.54 12.12
N VAL A 22 -2.82 -9.34 11.79
CA VAL A 22 -1.43 -8.91 11.74
C VAL A 22 -0.78 -9.40 10.45
N PHE A 23 -0.45 -8.49 9.54
CA PHE A 23 0.34 -8.79 8.36
C PHE A 23 1.79 -8.42 8.65
N ASP A 24 2.57 -9.41 9.07
CA ASP A 24 3.93 -9.22 9.57
C ASP A 24 4.97 -9.61 8.51
N LEU A 25 5.51 -8.59 7.82
CA LEU A 25 6.58 -8.76 6.84
C LEU A 25 7.99 -8.75 7.48
N ILE A 26 8.08 -8.57 8.80
CA ILE A 26 9.34 -8.64 9.57
C ILE A 26 9.58 -10.09 10.01
N ARG A 27 8.53 -10.72 10.55
CA ARG A 27 8.53 -12.10 11.04
C ARG A 27 7.44 -12.88 10.34
N LEU A 28 7.67 -13.27 9.09
CA LEU A 28 6.69 -13.89 8.20
C LEU A 28 5.89 -15.01 8.86
N LYS A 29 6.54 -15.80 9.73
CA LYS A 29 5.91 -16.92 10.48
C LYS A 29 4.81 -16.48 11.47
N ASN A 30 4.82 -15.23 11.91
CA ASN A 30 3.83 -14.68 12.84
C ASN A 30 2.69 -13.93 12.12
N SER A 31 2.66 -13.96 10.80
CA SER A 31 1.73 -13.20 9.98
C SER A 31 0.39 -13.91 9.79
N ASP A 32 -0.69 -13.13 9.69
CA ASP A 32 -1.90 -13.56 8.99
C ASP A 32 -1.57 -13.75 7.50
N ARG A 33 -2.24 -14.67 6.83
CA ARG A 33 -2.05 -15.00 5.42
C ARG A 33 -2.86 -14.08 4.53
N PHE A 34 -2.28 -13.73 3.40
CA PHE A 34 -2.95 -12.90 2.40
C PHE A 34 -2.76 -13.48 1.01
N ASN A 35 -3.85 -13.92 0.39
CA ASN A 35 -3.85 -14.40 -0.98
C ASN A 35 -4.73 -13.50 -1.86
N PRO A 36 -4.15 -12.72 -2.80
CA PRO A 36 -4.92 -11.81 -3.65
C PRO A 36 -5.95 -12.53 -4.55
N PHE A 37 -5.71 -13.81 -4.92
CA PHE A 37 -6.66 -14.58 -5.71
C PHE A 37 -8.01 -14.82 -5.00
N HIS A 38 -8.01 -14.84 -3.67
CA HIS A 38 -9.24 -14.98 -2.88
C HIS A 38 -10.24 -13.84 -3.16
N TYR A 39 -9.75 -12.68 -3.57
CA TYR A 39 -10.55 -11.48 -3.82
C TYR A 39 -10.86 -11.24 -5.30
N MET A 40 -10.40 -12.10 -6.21
CA MET A 40 -10.66 -11.97 -7.63
C MET A 40 -12.09 -12.41 -7.97
N LYS A 41 -12.89 -11.49 -8.49
CA LYS A 41 -14.28 -11.71 -8.89
C LYS A 41 -14.48 -11.72 -10.40
N SER A 42 -13.57 -11.08 -11.14
CA SER A 42 -13.67 -10.88 -12.58
C SER A 42 -12.31 -10.92 -13.26
N GLU A 43 -12.30 -11.01 -14.58
CA GLU A 43 -11.08 -10.90 -15.40
C GLU A 43 -10.34 -9.57 -15.21
N LEU A 44 -11.06 -8.49 -14.85
CA LEU A 44 -10.45 -7.18 -14.58
C LEU A 44 -9.50 -7.20 -13.39
N ASP A 45 -9.69 -8.13 -12.47
CA ASP A 45 -8.82 -8.28 -11.29
C ASP A 45 -7.44 -8.84 -11.66
N ILE A 46 -7.34 -9.53 -12.81
CA ILE A 46 -6.06 -9.99 -13.37
C ILE A 46 -5.16 -8.78 -13.67
N ASP A 47 -5.72 -7.77 -14.35
CA ASP A 47 -4.99 -6.54 -14.68
C ASP A 47 -4.54 -5.81 -13.43
N ARG A 48 -5.42 -5.66 -12.46
CA ARG A 48 -5.17 -4.92 -11.21
C ARG A 48 -4.09 -5.56 -10.36
N ILE A 49 -4.14 -6.88 -10.19
CA ILE A 49 -3.09 -7.61 -9.45
C ILE A 49 -1.77 -7.51 -10.20
N SER A 50 -1.78 -7.68 -11.52
CA SER A 50 -0.59 -7.55 -12.35
C SER A 50 0.04 -6.16 -12.22
N GLU A 51 -0.75 -5.10 -12.31
CA GLU A 51 -0.29 -3.72 -12.16
C GLU A 51 0.24 -3.47 -10.73
N ALA A 52 -0.44 -3.97 -9.70
CA ALA A 52 0.00 -3.81 -8.31
C ALA A 52 1.36 -4.47 -8.06
N ILE A 53 1.60 -5.66 -8.60
CA ILE A 53 2.89 -6.35 -8.51
C ILE A 53 3.96 -5.55 -9.25
N THR A 54 3.68 -5.13 -10.49
CA THR A 54 4.65 -4.40 -11.32
C THR A 54 5.02 -3.07 -10.69
N GLU A 55 4.05 -2.26 -10.26
CA GLU A 55 4.30 -0.98 -9.59
C GLU A 55 5.00 -1.15 -8.24
N GLY A 56 4.60 -2.14 -7.45
CA GLY A 56 5.20 -2.42 -6.13
C GLY A 56 6.64 -2.94 -6.20
N THR A 57 7.05 -3.55 -7.32
CA THR A 57 8.41 -4.09 -7.52
C THR A 57 9.31 -3.21 -8.38
N LYS A 58 8.83 -2.08 -8.87
CA LYS A 58 9.58 -1.16 -9.73
C LYS A 58 10.72 -0.49 -8.98
N LYS A 59 11.96 -0.68 -9.44
CA LYS A 59 13.16 -0.17 -8.75
C LYS A 59 13.54 1.27 -9.13
N SER A 60 13.30 1.68 -10.37
CA SER A 60 13.57 3.06 -10.88
C SER A 60 12.92 3.23 -12.25
N GLU A 61 12.72 4.46 -12.70
CA GLU A 61 12.27 4.74 -14.07
C GLU A 61 13.47 5.16 -14.91
N HIS A 62 13.75 4.40 -15.97
CA HIS A 62 14.71 4.76 -17.01
C HIS A 62 14.00 4.95 -18.34
N MET A 63 14.54 5.79 -19.22
CA MET A 63 14.01 5.96 -20.57
C MET A 63 14.05 4.61 -21.32
N GLY A 64 12.92 4.19 -21.89
CA GLY A 64 12.77 2.89 -22.57
C GLY A 64 12.14 1.76 -21.73
N GLU A 65 11.86 2.00 -20.45
CA GLU A 65 11.21 1.01 -19.58
C GLU A 65 9.77 0.68 -20.01
N ASP A 66 9.04 1.59 -20.66
CA ASP A 66 7.63 1.37 -21.00
C ASP A 66 7.41 0.11 -21.85
N PHE A 67 8.30 -0.16 -22.81
CA PHE A 67 8.22 -1.37 -23.62
C PHE A 67 8.37 -2.64 -22.78
N TRP A 68 9.40 -2.70 -21.94
CA TRP A 68 9.67 -3.86 -21.09
C TRP A 68 8.58 -4.09 -20.08
N VAL A 69 8.08 -3.02 -19.47
CA VAL A 69 6.96 -3.09 -18.51
C VAL A 69 5.70 -3.63 -19.20
N GLN A 70 5.37 -3.18 -20.42
CA GLN A 70 4.22 -3.72 -21.14
C GLN A 70 4.41 -5.18 -21.53
N ALA A 71 5.61 -5.56 -21.97
CA ALA A 71 5.93 -6.95 -22.32
C ALA A 71 5.86 -7.89 -21.11
N GLU A 72 6.38 -7.45 -19.96
CA GLU A 72 6.24 -8.17 -18.68
C GLU A 72 4.78 -8.33 -18.27
N LEU A 73 3.98 -7.24 -18.36
CA LEU A 73 2.56 -7.27 -18.01
C LEU A 73 1.78 -8.26 -18.87
N MET A 74 2.09 -8.39 -20.16
CA MET A 74 1.44 -9.39 -21.04
C MET A 74 1.67 -10.80 -20.51
N LEU A 75 2.92 -11.17 -20.20
CA LEU A 75 3.24 -12.48 -19.65
C LEU A 75 2.62 -12.68 -18.27
N GLN A 76 2.72 -11.69 -17.40
CA GLN A 76 2.18 -11.76 -16.05
C GLN A 76 0.66 -11.92 -16.04
N ARG A 77 -0.06 -11.14 -16.87
CA ARG A 77 -1.50 -11.26 -17.07
C ARG A 77 -1.89 -12.62 -17.63
N ALA A 78 -1.10 -13.17 -18.55
CA ALA A 78 -1.32 -14.50 -19.07
C ALA A 78 -1.25 -15.55 -17.95
N LEU A 79 -0.17 -15.54 -17.14
CA LEU A 79 0.04 -16.54 -16.08
C LEU A 79 -0.98 -16.43 -14.94
N ILE A 80 -1.26 -15.21 -14.46
CA ILE A 80 -2.29 -14.97 -13.45
C ILE A 80 -3.66 -15.36 -14.00
N GLY A 81 -3.93 -14.98 -15.25
CA GLY A 81 -5.18 -15.34 -15.94
C GLY A 81 -5.33 -16.84 -16.13
N TYR A 82 -4.25 -17.54 -16.51
CA TYR A 82 -4.27 -18.99 -16.59
C TYR A 82 -4.77 -19.60 -15.28
N LEU A 83 -4.18 -19.24 -14.17
CA LEU A 83 -4.57 -19.74 -12.85
C LEU A 83 -5.99 -19.36 -12.46
N TYR A 84 -6.44 -18.16 -12.85
CA TYR A 84 -7.82 -17.71 -12.60
C TYR A 84 -8.86 -18.56 -13.32
N PHE A 85 -8.60 -18.94 -14.58
CA PHE A 85 -9.51 -19.76 -15.38
C PHE A 85 -9.40 -21.26 -15.03
N ASP A 86 -8.18 -21.79 -14.95
CA ASP A 86 -7.90 -23.19 -14.65
C ASP A 86 -8.39 -23.60 -13.24
N SER A 87 -8.39 -22.68 -12.29
CA SER A 87 -8.89 -22.93 -10.94
C SER A 87 -10.41 -23.02 -10.82
N LYS A 88 -11.13 -22.84 -11.92
CA LYS A 88 -12.61 -22.87 -11.96
C LYS A 88 -13.11 -23.91 -12.92
N ASP A 89 -14.18 -24.55 -12.54
CA ASP A 89 -14.90 -25.45 -13.42
C ASP A 89 -15.48 -24.66 -14.60
N PRO A 90 -15.19 -25.05 -15.86
CA PRO A 90 -15.61 -24.31 -17.04
C PRO A 90 -17.13 -24.21 -17.24
N GLU A 91 -17.87 -25.20 -16.77
CA GLU A 91 -19.33 -25.27 -16.96
C GLU A 91 -20.10 -24.57 -15.83
N THR A 92 -19.63 -24.75 -14.58
CA THR A 92 -20.38 -24.27 -13.41
C THR A 92 -19.77 -22.98 -12.83
N GLY A 93 -18.52 -22.66 -13.17
CA GLY A 93 -17.76 -21.56 -12.56
C GLY A 93 -17.36 -21.80 -11.10
N ALA A 94 -17.56 -23.02 -10.59
CA ALA A 94 -17.22 -23.39 -9.23
C ALA A 94 -15.70 -23.40 -9.02
N GLN A 95 -15.24 -22.92 -7.86
CA GLN A 95 -13.83 -22.93 -7.52
C GLN A 95 -13.37 -24.37 -7.25
N LEU A 96 -12.42 -24.86 -8.04
CA LEU A 96 -11.84 -26.20 -7.92
C LEU A 96 -10.69 -26.24 -6.91
N TYR A 97 -9.86 -25.21 -6.94
CA TYR A 97 -8.76 -24.98 -5.99
C TYR A 97 -8.46 -23.49 -5.89
N MET A 98 -7.75 -23.07 -4.84
CA MET A 98 -7.36 -21.67 -4.67
C MET A 98 -5.91 -21.47 -5.14
N PRO A 99 -5.68 -20.77 -6.26
CA PRO A 99 -4.33 -20.45 -6.71
C PRO A 99 -3.71 -19.35 -5.84
N ASN A 100 -2.40 -19.18 -5.97
CA ASN A 100 -1.65 -18.11 -5.32
C ASN A 100 -0.46 -17.64 -6.17
N LEU A 101 0.23 -16.57 -5.75
CA LEU A 101 1.37 -16.01 -6.49
C LEU A 101 2.57 -16.96 -6.57
N GLY A 102 2.71 -17.91 -5.66
CA GLY A 102 3.70 -18.97 -5.75
C GLY A 102 3.50 -19.88 -6.96
N HIS A 103 2.23 -20.20 -7.28
CA HIS A 103 1.91 -20.97 -8.49
C HIS A 103 2.26 -20.17 -9.77
N VAL A 104 2.14 -18.84 -9.76
CA VAL A 104 2.62 -18.02 -10.90
C VAL A 104 4.13 -18.15 -11.08
N ALA A 105 4.90 -18.14 -9.96
CA ALA A 105 6.35 -18.36 -10.00
C ALA A 105 6.70 -19.75 -10.56
N ASP A 106 5.92 -20.74 -10.21
CA ASP A 106 6.12 -22.12 -10.70
C ASP A 106 5.82 -22.23 -12.19
N LEU A 107 4.69 -21.69 -12.67
CA LEU A 107 4.39 -21.61 -14.11
C LEU A 107 5.48 -20.89 -14.89
N LEU A 108 5.99 -19.80 -14.35
CA LEU A 108 7.00 -18.97 -15.02
C LEU A 108 8.28 -19.77 -15.34
N ARG A 109 8.66 -20.72 -14.49
CA ARG A 109 9.80 -21.64 -14.74
C ARG A 109 9.55 -22.52 -15.96
N GLY A 110 8.30 -22.96 -16.15
CA GLY A 110 7.91 -23.80 -17.29
C GLY A 110 7.71 -23.03 -18.61
N VAL A 111 7.86 -21.70 -18.64
CA VAL A 111 7.78 -20.87 -19.85
C VAL A 111 9.04 -21.02 -20.72
N TYR A 112 10.17 -21.34 -20.10
CA TYR A 112 11.44 -21.51 -20.81
C TYR A 112 11.38 -22.74 -21.74
N ARG A 113 11.86 -22.58 -22.97
CA ARG A 113 12.04 -23.68 -23.91
C ARG A 113 13.48 -24.17 -23.86
N GLU A 114 13.68 -25.43 -23.58
CA GLU A 114 14.99 -26.05 -23.69
C GLU A 114 15.43 -26.18 -25.15
N ASP A 115 14.51 -26.61 -26.02
CA ASP A 115 14.66 -26.64 -27.49
C ASP A 115 13.72 -25.61 -28.11
N PRO A 116 14.20 -24.68 -28.95
CA PRO A 116 13.37 -23.69 -29.64
C PRO A 116 12.23 -24.27 -30.47
N ASP A 117 12.41 -25.47 -31.00
CA ASP A 117 11.44 -26.15 -31.86
C ASP A 117 10.39 -26.97 -31.09
N VAL A 118 10.56 -27.12 -29.79
CA VAL A 118 9.65 -27.91 -28.93
C VAL A 118 8.84 -26.92 -28.07
N PRO A 119 7.49 -27.00 -28.09
CA PRO A 119 6.66 -26.20 -27.18
C PRO A 119 7.00 -26.46 -25.71
N SER A 120 7.06 -25.39 -24.90
CA SER A 120 7.26 -25.55 -23.46
C SER A 120 6.01 -26.19 -22.82
N PRO A 121 6.13 -26.80 -21.63
CA PRO A 121 4.99 -27.34 -20.90
C PRO A 121 3.88 -26.31 -20.69
N VAL A 122 4.22 -25.07 -20.38
CA VAL A 122 3.26 -23.99 -20.18
C VAL A 122 2.54 -23.63 -21.48
N GLU A 123 3.20 -23.71 -22.63
CA GLU A 123 2.54 -23.51 -23.93
C GLU A 123 1.45 -24.55 -24.17
N GLN A 124 1.72 -25.81 -23.86
CA GLN A 124 0.71 -26.88 -23.99
C GLN A 124 -0.48 -26.64 -23.04
N MET A 125 -0.22 -26.22 -21.81
CA MET A 125 -1.27 -25.86 -20.84
C MET A 125 -2.17 -24.72 -21.34
N PHE A 126 -1.63 -23.73 -22.01
CA PHE A 126 -2.43 -22.64 -22.60
C PHE A 126 -3.27 -23.11 -23.79
N GLU A 127 -2.77 -24.01 -24.63
CA GLU A 127 -3.56 -24.59 -25.73
C GLU A 127 -4.71 -25.45 -25.17
N GLU A 128 -4.47 -26.26 -24.16
CA GLU A 128 -5.53 -27.03 -23.47
C GLU A 128 -6.58 -26.11 -22.84
N LEU A 129 -6.17 -25.00 -22.21
CA LEU A 129 -7.11 -24.02 -21.66
C LEU A 129 -7.97 -23.37 -22.75
N GLU A 130 -7.39 -23.05 -23.92
CA GLU A 130 -8.13 -22.47 -25.04
C GLU A 130 -9.13 -23.48 -25.64
N GLU A 131 -8.79 -24.79 -25.67
CA GLU A 131 -9.73 -25.82 -26.09
C GLU A 131 -10.92 -25.95 -25.15
N LEU A 132 -10.67 -25.85 -23.83
CA LEU A 132 -11.73 -25.95 -22.81
C LEU A 132 -12.57 -24.65 -22.68
N GLN A 133 -11.93 -23.49 -22.82
CA GLN A 133 -12.55 -22.17 -22.65
C GLN A 133 -12.14 -21.23 -23.80
N PRO A 134 -12.69 -21.38 -25.00
CA PRO A 134 -12.27 -20.64 -26.19
C PRO A 134 -12.40 -19.13 -26.03
N GLY A 135 -11.36 -18.41 -26.43
CA GLY A 135 -11.34 -16.94 -26.45
C GLY A 135 -11.17 -16.32 -25.06
N ASN A 136 -10.68 -17.07 -24.08
CA ASN A 136 -10.41 -16.57 -22.74
C ASN A 136 -9.34 -15.46 -22.73
N TYR A 137 -9.38 -14.61 -21.68
CA TYR A 137 -8.46 -13.47 -21.56
C TYR A 137 -7.00 -13.90 -21.40
N ALA A 138 -6.74 -14.98 -20.67
CA ALA A 138 -5.39 -15.48 -20.42
C ALA A 138 -4.68 -15.89 -21.71
N TYR A 139 -5.38 -16.66 -22.56
CA TYR A 139 -4.84 -17.07 -23.86
C TYR A 139 -4.60 -15.89 -24.80
N LYS A 140 -5.47 -14.87 -24.79
CA LYS A 140 -5.25 -13.64 -25.56
C LYS A 140 -3.95 -12.93 -25.15
N GLN A 141 -3.71 -12.80 -23.84
CA GLN A 141 -2.47 -12.20 -23.33
C GLN A 141 -1.25 -13.08 -23.66
N TRP A 142 -1.39 -14.39 -23.54
CA TRP A 142 -0.36 -15.36 -23.94
C TRP A 142 0.03 -15.22 -25.43
N ARG A 143 -0.94 -15.14 -26.31
CA ARG A 143 -0.71 -14.93 -27.74
C ARG A 143 0.00 -13.61 -28.03
N LEU A 144 -0.29 -12.54 -27.31
CA LEU A 144 0.45 -11.29 -27.44
C LEU A 144 1.90 -11.45 -27.01
N PHE A 145 2.16 -12.15 -25.91
CA PHE A 145 3.52 -12.46 -25.45
C PHE A 145 4.28 -13.35 -26.45
N GLN A 146 3.64 -14.32 -27.08
CA GLN A 146 4.24 -15.18 -28.08
C GLN A 146 4.75 -14.44 -29.34
N ASN A 147 4.34 -13.21 -29.59
CA ASN A 147 4.90 -12.38 -30.67
C ASN A 147 6.37 -12.00 -30.39
N PHE A 148 6.80 -11.98 -29.15
CA PHE A 148 8.20 -11.80 -28.80
C PHE A 148 8.98 -13.09 -29.11
N LYS A 149 10.15 -12.94 -29.78
CA LYS A 149 10.98 -14.08 -30.20
C LYS A 149 12.43 -13.87 -29.76
N GLY A 150 13.16 -14.98 -29.68
CA GLY A 150 14.60 -14.99 -29.41
C GLY A 150 14.95 -14.27 -28.09
N GLU A 151 15.93 -13.39 -28.16
CA GLU A 151 16.47 -12.69 -26.97
C GLU A 151 15.44 -11.81 -26.26
N THR A 152 14.51 -11.18 -26.99
CA THR A 152 13.46 -10.34 -26.39
C THR A 152 12.54 -11.18 -25.49
N ARG A 153 12.10 -12.33 -25.98
CA ARG A 153 11.29 -13.26 -25.18
C ARG A 153 12.02 -13.70 -23.91
N ASN A 154 13.26 -14.13 -24.06
CA ASN A 154 14.09 -14.59 -22.94
C ASN A 154 14.32 -13.48 -21.91
N SER A 155 14.54 -12.26 -22.37
CA SER A 155 14.70 -11.08 -21.49
C SER A 155 13.45 -10.80 -20.69
N VAL A 156 12.25 -10.82 -21.30
CA VAL A 156 10.98 -10.64 -20.60
C VAL A 156 10.78 -11.71 -19.53
N VAL A 157 11.04 -12.98 -19.86
CA VAL A 157 10.95 -14.10 -18.90
C VAL A 157 11.94 -13.89 -17.75
N ALA A 158 13.19 -13.51 -18.06
CA ALA A 158 14.23 -13.30 -17.03
C ALA A 158 13.88 -12.14 -16.08
N ILE A 159 13.36 -11.02 -16.60
CA ILE A 159 12.94 -9.88 -15.78
C ILE A 159 11.80 -10.29 -14.85
N LEU A 160 10.78 -10.93 -15.39
CA LEU A 160 9.64 -11.38 -14.61
C LEU A 160 10.06 -12.44 -13.58
N SER A 161 10.95 -13.39 -13.94
CA SER A 161 11.51 -14.37 -13.00
C SER A 161 12.24 -13.72 -11.84
N SER A 162 12.99 -12.64 -12.10
CA SER A 162 13.65 -11.88 -11.05
C SER A 162 12.66 -11.25 -10.05
N ARG A 163 11.49 -10.80 -10.52
CA ARG A 163 10.43 -10.27 -9.63
C ARG A 163 9.79 -11.36 -8.78
N TYR A 164 9.57 -12.54 -9.38
CA TYR A 164 8.91 -13.65 -8.72
C TYR A 164 9.85 -14.55 -7.90
N SER A 165 11.17 -14.33 -7.95
CA SER A 165 12.15 -15.10 -7.17
C SER A 165 11.94 -15.04 -5.65
N ILE A 166 11.27 -14.00 -5.15
CA ILE A 166 10.90 -13.88 -3.74
C ILE A 166 9.99 -15.02 -3.27
N PHE A 167 9.17 -15.58 -4.18
CA PHE A 167 8.27 -16.68 -3.89
C PHE A 167 8.97 -18.05 -3.88
N ASP A 168 10.31 -18.08 -4.01
CA ASP A 168 11.11 -19.28 -3.80
C ASP A 168 11.36 -19.56 -2.31
N HIS A 169 11.13 -18.57 -1.46
CA HIS A 169 11.23 -18.72 -0.02
C HIS A 169 9.96 -19.34 0.56
N ASP A 170 10.09 -20.44 1.30
CA ASP A 170 8.97 -21.16 1.92
C ASP A 170 8.11 -20.29 2.81
N ASP A 171 8.74 -19.44 3.63
CA ASP A 171 8.02 -18.52 4.52
C ASP A 171 7.12 -17.52 3.72
N VAL A 172 7.57 -17.08 2.53
CA VAL A 172 6.78 -16.21 1.66
C VAL A 172 5.65 -16.98 1.00
N ARG A 173 5.93 -18.21 0.53
CA ARG A 173 4.89 -19.10 -0.02
C ARG A 173 3.79 -19.38 1.00
N ASN A 174 4.18 -19.64 2.25
CA ASN A 174 3.23 -19.87 3.32
C ASN A 174 2.39 -18.62 3.63
N LEU A 175 2.98 -17.42 3.57
CA LEU A 175 2.27 -16.15 3.78
C LEU A 175 1.15 -15.93 2.75
N ILE A 176 1.34 -16.38 1.51
CA ILE A 176 0.39 -16.17 0.40
C ILE A 176 -0.44 -17.41 0.05
N SER A 177 -0.27 -18.52 0.78
CA SER A 177 -0.93 -19.80 0.45
C SER A 177 -2.45 -19.78 0.64
N ASP A 178 -2.94 -18.98 1.58
CA ASP A 178 -4.33 -18.89 1.98
C ASP A 178 -4.68 -17.44 2.36
N ASP A 179 -5.92 -17.18 2.76
CA ASP A 179 -6.36 -15.87 3.24
C ASP A 179 -6.97 -15.96 4.63
N THR A 180 -6.32 -15.31 5.60
CA THR A 180 -6.86 -15.11 6.94
C THR A 180 -7.08 -13.62 7.24
N MET A 181 -6.75 -12.73 6.30
CA MET A 181 -6.97 -11.29 6.46
C MET A 181 -8.44 -10.91 6.41
N GLU A 182 -9.28 -11.65 5.67
CA GLU A 182 -10.72 -11.42 5.56
C GLU A 182 -11.06 -9.95 5.23
N ILE A 183 -10.38 -9.36 4.25
CA ILE A 183 -10.48 -7.92 3.92
C ILE A 183 -11.92 -7.50 3.66
N ASP A 184 -12.70 -8.35 3.01
CA ASP A 184 -14.10 -8.12 2.67
C ASP A 184 -15.02 -7.96 3.89
N THR A 185 -14.52 -8.22 5.11
CA THR A 185 -15.27 -8.05 6.36
C THR A 185 -14.93 -6.77 7.12
N TRP A 186 -13.85 -6.04 6.79
CA TRP A 186 -13.34 -4.94 7.62
C TRP A 186 -14.31 -3.76 7.74
N ASN A 187 -15.15 -3.52 6.73
CA ASN A 187 -16.15 -2.45 6.79
C ASN A 187 -17.50 -2.89 7.42
N THR A 188 -17.59 -4.11 7.93
CA THR A 188 -18.78 -4.63 8.61
C THR A 188 -18.51 -5.19 9.99
N LYS A 189 -17.30 -5.72 10.23
CA LYS A 189 -16.86 -6.22 11.55
C LYS A 189 -15.90 -5.23 12.22
N LYS A 190 -15.83 -5.26 13.56
CA LYS A 190 -14.77 -4.55 14.30
C LYS A 190 -13.45 -5.28 14.06
N THR A 191 -12.59 -4.71 13.22
CA THR A 191 -11.29 -5.29 12.88
C THR A 191 -10.20 -4.25 13.11
N ALA A 192 -9.11 -4.66 13.74
CA ALA A 192 -7.89 -3.88 13.87
C ALA A 192 -6.79 -4.59 13.09
N VAL A 193 -6.27 -3.95 12.05
CA VAL A 193 -5.26 -4.52 11.16
C VAL A 193 -3.94 -3.84 11.42
N PHE A 194 -2.90 -4.62 11.67
CA PHE A 194 -1.54 -4.15 11.80
C PHE A 194 -0.71 -4.68 10.64
N ILE A 195 0.02 -3.79 9.99
CA ILE A 195 0.93 -4.14 8.90
C ILE A 195 2.33 -3.76 9.36
N ALA A 196 3.14 -4.76 9.69
CA ALA A 196 4.51 -4.58 10.14
C ALA A 196 5.47 -4.70 8.94
N ILE A 197 6.17 -3.60 8.62
CA ILE A 197 7.06 -3.50 7.47
C ILE A 197 8.50 -3.35 7.98
N PRO A 198 9.47 -4.11 7.40
CA PRO A 198 10.87 -3.99 7.80
C PRO A 198 11.46 -2.64 7.39
N GLU A 199 12.26 -2.03 8.28
CA GLU A 199 12.91 -0.73 8.04
C GLU A 199 14.11 -0.82 7.08
N THR A 200 14.81 -1.94 7.10
CA THR A 200 16.12 -2.11 6.43
C THR A 200 16.08 -2.98 5.18
N ASN A 201 14.98 -3.70 4.96
CA ASN A 201 14.84 -4.60 3.82
C ASN A 201 13.52 -4.34 3.08
N ASN A 202 13.62 -3.74 1.91
CA ASN A 202 12.48 -3.39 1.09
C ASN A 202 11.98 -4.53 0.19
N ALA A 203 12.59 -5.73 0.27
CA ALA A 203 12.27 -6.85 -0.62
C ALA A 203 10.80 -7.30 -0.54
N PHE A 204 10.15 -7.13 0.62
CA PHE A 204 8.77 -7.54 0.86
C PHE A 204 7.74 -6.39 0.76
N ASN A 205 8.18 -5.14 0.52
CA ASN A 205 7.28 -3.98 0.53
C ASN A 205 6.21 -4.05 -0.57
N PHE A 206 6.49 -4.74 -1.68
CA PHE A 206 5.50 -4.94 -2.74
C PHE A 206 4.28 -5.76 -2.27
N LEU A 207 4.43 -6.68 -1.29
CA LEU A 207 3.31 -7.43 -0.72
C LEU A 207 2.34 -6.50 0.02
N SER A 208 2.87 -5.49 0.74
CA SER A 208 2.02 -4.46 1.35
C SER A 208 1.33 -3.59 0.30
N SER A 209 2.02 -3.25 -0.80
CA SER A 209 1.43 -2.50 -1.92
C SER A 209 0.26 -3.26 -2.55
N ILE A 210 0.41 -4.56 -2.79
CA ILE A 210 -0.68 -5.42 -3.30
C ILE A 210 -1.83 -5.49 -2.29
N LEU A 211 -1.53 -5.70 -1.00
CA LEU A 211 -2.55 -5.76 0.05
C LEU A 211 -3.37 -4.46 0.10
N PHE A 212 -2.74 -3.29 0.01
CA PHE A 212 -3.44 -2.01 -0.04
C PHE A 212 -4.24 -1.83 -1.33
N ALA A 213 -3.67 -2.18 -2.49
CA ALA A 213 -4.36 -2.07 -3.77
C ALA A 213 -5.63 -2.92 -3.79
N VAL A 214 -5.52 -4.20 -3.44
CA VAL A 214 -6.65 -5.12 -3.32
C VAL A 214 -7.61 -4.67 -2.22
N GLY A 215 -7.08 -4.27 -1.06
CA GLY A 215 -7.89 -3.84 0.09
C GLY A 215 -8.76 -2.63 -0.21
N PHE A 216 -8.21 -1.57 -0.80
CA PHE A 216 -8.99 -0.38 -1.16
C PHE A 216 -10.09 -0.71 -2.15
N GLU A 217 -9.84 -1.58 -3.09
CA GLU A 217 -10.83 -1.98 -4.06
C GLU A 217 -11.94 -2.82 -3.45
N VAL A 218 -11.59 -3.89 -2.76
CA VAL A 218 -12.56 -4.79 -2.11
C VAL A 218 -13.47 -4.00 -1.17
N LEU A 219 -12.88 -3.13 -0.35
CA LEU A 219 -13.62 -2.32 0.62
C LEU A 219 -14.50 -1.26 -0.06
N THR A 220 -14.01 -0.66 -1.15
CA THR A 220 -14.78 0.31 -1.94
C THR A 220 -15.99 -0.35 -2.58
N HIS A 221 -15.80 -1.48 -3.26
CA HIS A 221 -16.91 -2.22 -3.88
C HIS A 221 -17.92 -2.73 -2.85
N LYS A 222 -17.43 -3.27 -1.73
CA LYS A 222 -18.31 -3.73 -0.65
C LYS A 222 -19.13 -2.57 -0.05
N ALA A 223 -18.50 -1.42 0.16
CA ALA A 223 -19.21 -0.24 0.63
C ALA A 223 -20.27 0.23 -0.37
N ASP A 224 -19.95 0.27 -1.67
CA ASP A 224 -20.90 0.64 -2.72
C ASP A 224 -22.08 -0.32 -2.78
N ASP A 225 -21.83 -1.63 -2.70
CA ASP A 225 -22.89 -2.65 -2.69
C ASP A 225 -23.82 -2.50 -1.48
N ILE A 226 -23.26 -2.22 -0.29
CA ILE A 226 -24.05 -1.95 0.92
C ILE A 226 -24.87 -0.66 0.77
N LEU A 227 -24.26 0.42 0.28
CA LEU A 227 -24.91 1.72 0.12
C LEU A 227 -26.02 1.68 -0.95
N GLN A 228 -25.89 0.81 -1.94
CA GLN A 228 -26.88 0.59 -3.00
C GLN A 228 -27.92 -0.50 -2.65
N GLY A 229 -27.84 -1.09 -1.44
CA GLY A 229 -28.78 -2.11 -0.98
C GLY A 229 -28.64 -3.48 -1.64
N ARG A 230 -27.49 -3.76 -2.26
CA ARG A 230 -27.21 -5.05 -2.93
C ARG A 230 -26.82 -6.17 -1.96
N VAL A 231 -26.48 -5.84 -0.72
CA VAL A 231 -26.09 -6.80 0.31
C VAL A 231 -27.25 -6.99 1.28
N PRO A 232 -27.95 -8.14 1.23
CA PRO A 232 -29.08 -8.40 2.12
C PRO A 232 -28.70 -8.31 3.59
N GLY A 233 -29.53 -7.66 4.40
CA GLY A 233 -29.30 -7.49 5.84
C GLY A 233 -28.30 -6.37 6.22
N TYR A 234 -27.69 -5.71 5.24
CA TYR A 234 -26.78 -4.57 5.47
C TYR A 234 -27.36 -3.27 4.92
N SER A 235 -27.03 -2.19 5.59
CA SER A 235 -27.40 -0.81 5.22
C SER A 235 -26.29 0.14 5.62
N ARG A 236 -26.40 1.42 5.29
CA ARG A 236 -25.45 2.45 5.74
C ARG A 236 -25.19 2.43 7.26
N LYS A 237 -26.17 2.03 8.06
CA LYS A 237 -26.04 1.96 9.53
C LYS A 237 -25.09 0.86 9.99
N ASN A 238 -24.90 -0.18 9.17
CA ASN A 238 -24.03 -1.30 9.46
C ASN A 238 -22.61 -1.07 8.89
N LEU A 239 -22.45 -0.11 7.98
CA LEU A 239 -21.16 0.24 7.41
C LEU A 239 -20.30 0.94 8.48
N ARG A 240 -19.17 0.30 8.82
CA ARG A 240 -18.23 0.85 9.79
C ARG A 240 -17.26 1.80 9.13
N HIS A 241 -16.93 2.88 9.84
CA HIS A 241 -15.85 3.75 9.40
C HIS A 241 -14.50 3.04 9.54
N ILE A 242 -13.74 2.99 8.45
CA ILE A 242 -12.38 2.47 8.44
C ILE A 242 -11.41 3.64 8.44
N GLN A 243 -10.48 3.65 9.38
CA GLN A 243 -9.40 4.61 9.44
C GLN A 243 -8.08 3.90 9.11
N PHE A 244 -7.46 4.27 8.01
CA PHE A 244 -6.10 3.86 7.67
C PHE A 244 -5.11 4.85 8.29
N ILE A 245 -4.16 4.34 9.07
CA ILE A 245 -3.07 5.10 9.65
C ILE A 245 -1.79 4.57 9.03
N LEU A 246 -1.27 5.30 8.04
CA LEU A 246 -0.10 4.91 7.24
C LEU A 246 1.12 5.59 7.83
N ASP A 247 1.64 5.01 8.91
CA ASP A 247 2.86 5.44 9.56
C ASP A 247 4.06 5.08 8.68
N GLU A 248 4.97 6.03 8.49
CA GLU A 248 6.08 5.91 7.54
C GLU A 248 5.64 5.51 6.13
N PHE A 249 4.69 6.24 5.59
CA PHE A 249 4.05 5.95 4.30
C PHE A 249 5.04 5.65 3.17
N ALA A 250 6.20 6.31 3.17
CA ALA A 250 7.24 6.08 2.17
C ALA A 250 7.79 4.65 2.17
N GLN A 251 7.69 3.91 3.27
CA GLN A 251 8.15 2.52 3.39
C GLN A 251 7.16 1.50 2.80
N ILE A 252 5.90 1.87 2.65
CA ILE A 252 4.85 0.96 2.12
C ILE A 252 5.10 0.62 0.64
N GLY A 253 5.79 1.51 -0.08
CA GLY A 253 5.90 1.45 -1.52
C GLY A 253 4.78 2.21 -2.23
N ARG A 254 4.85 2.26 -3.56
CA ARG A 254 3.82 2.92 -4.36
C ARG A 254 2.55 2.09 -4.40
N ILE A 255 1.43 2.68 -4.00
CA ILE A 255 0.11 2.07 -4.11
C ILE A 255 -0.51 2.53 -5.44
N PRO A 256 -0.88 1.63 -6.36
CA PRO A 256 -1.53 1.99 -7.62
C PRO A 256 -2.82 2.78 -7.40
N ASN A 257 -3.09 3.73 -8.28
CA ASN A 257 -4.32 4.52 -8.27
C ASN A 257 -4.64 5.25 -6.94
N PHE A 258 -3.62 5.51 -6.11
CA PHE A 258 -3.81 6.07 -4.77
C PHE A 258 -4.47 7.45 -4.77
N THR A 259 -4.22 8.29 -5.78
CA THR A 259 -4.89 9.59 -5.95
C THR A 259 -6.38 9.47 -6.14
N GLN A 260 -6.82 8.48 -6.93
CA GLN A 260 -8.22 8.16 -7.17
C GLN A 260 -8.88 7.61 -5.89
N VAL A 261 -8.17 6.75 -5.18
CA VAL A 261 -8.61 6.22 -3.87
C VAL A 261 -8.88 7.38 -2.92
N LEU A 262 -7.91 8.29 -2.71
CA LEU A 262 -8.06 9.44 -1.80
C LEU A 262 -9.25 10.33 -2.14
N SER A 263 -9.55 10.50 -3.43
CA SER A 263 -10.68 11.34 -3.85
C SER A 263 -12.04 10.69 -3.62
N SER A 264 -12.12 9.37 -3.55
CA SER A 264 -13.37 8.59 -3.58
C SER A 264 -13.78 7.97 -2.24
N ILE A 265 -12.85 7.71 -1.32
CA ILE A 265 -13.09 6.92 -0.10
C ILE A 265 -14.01 7.57 0.93
N ARG A 266 -14.09 8.92 0.97
CA ARG A 266 -14.88 9.64 1.95
C ARG A 266 -16.36 9.25 1.94
N SER A 267 -16.94 9.08 0.77
CA SER A 267 -18.37 8.70 0.62
C SER A 267 -18.63 7.26 1.06
N ARG A 268 -17.60 6.47 1.24
CA ARG A 268 -17.62 5.04 1.58
C ARG A 268 -17.22 4.75 3.03
N GLU A 269 -17.31 5.75 3.89
CA GLU A 269 -16.94 5.65 5.31
C GLU A 269 -15.50 5.20 5.52
N MET A 270 -14.57 5.75 4.71
CA MET A 270 -13.13 5.49 4.86
C MET A 270 -12.36 6.81 4.98
N SER A 271 -11.29 6.81 5.77
CA SER A 271 -10.35 7.92 5.89
C SER A 271 -8.91 7.42 5.98
N ILE A 272 -7.98 8.25 5.49
CA ILE A 272 -6.55 7.93 5.49
C ILE A 272 -5.78 9.04 6.20
N LYS A 273 -4.86 8.65 7.08
CA LYS A 273 -3.83 9.50 7.68
C LYS A 273 -2.48 9.07 7.12
N ILE A 274 -1.83 9.98 6.40
CA ILE A 274 -0.52 9.77 5.82
C ILE A 274 0.51 10.46 6.72
N ILE A 275 1.49 9.71 7.22
CA ILE A 275 2.55 10.23 8.07
C ILE A 275 3.87 10.16 7.30
N LEU A 276 4.55 11.30 7.23
CA LEU A 276 5.79 11.50 6.50
C LEU A 276 6.80 12.26 7.38
N GLN A 277 8.07 12.00 7.19
CA GLN A 277 9.13 12.78 7.82
C GLN A 277 9.39 14.09 7.08
N ALA A 278 9.22 14.10 5.76
CA ALA A 278 9.36 15.26 4.89
C ALA A 278 8.50 15.12 3.63
N VAL A 279 8.16 16.25 2.99
CA VAL A 279 7.35 16.29 1.77
C VAL A 279 8.06 15.62 0.59
N ASN A 280 9.40 15.73 0.52
CA ASN A 280 10.21 15.15 -0.53
C ASN A 280 10.10 13.61 -0.61
N GLN A 281 9.77 12.92 0.49
CA GLN A 281 9.49 11.46 0.48
C GLN A 281 8.28 11.12 -0.39
N LEU A 282 7.23 11.95 -0.33
CA LEU A 282 6.04 11.76 -1.16
C LEU A 282 6.34 12.09 -2.63
N GLU A 283 7.13 13.12 -2.89
CA GLU A 283 7.57 13.50 -4.23
C GLU A 283 8.40 12.39 -4.89
N ALA A 284 9.33 11.81 -4.15
CA ALA A 284 10.14 10.70 -4.63
C ALA A 284 9.28 9.48 -5.02
N LEU A 285 8.20 9.20 -4.25
CA LEU A 285 7.35 8.02 -4.46
C LEU A 285 6.32 8.22 -5.56
N TYR A 286 5.71 9.42 -5.67
CA TYR A 286 4.58 9.70 -6.58
C TYR A 286 4.88 10.74 -7.65
N LYS A 287 6.11 11.25 -7.75
CA LYS A 287 6.57 12.21 -8.78
C LYS A 287 5.55 13.35 -9.03
N SER A 288 4.90 13.36 -10.21
CA SER A 288 3.93 14.40 -10.56
C SER A 288 2.67 14.40 -9.68
N ASP A 289 2.28 13.23 -9.17
CA ASP A 289 1.01 13.05 -8.48
C ASP A 289 1.04 13.46 -7.00
N TRP A 290 2.23 13.65 -6.42
CA TRP A 290 2.38 13.99 -5.02
C TRP A 290 1.60 15.24 -4.59
N LYS A 291 1.52 16.26 -5.47
CA LYS A 291 0.76 17.49 -5.19
C LYS A 291 -0.73 17.21 -5.09
N THR A 292 -1.25 16.30 -5.91
CA THR A 292 -2.65 15.89 -5.87
C THR A 292 -2.96 15.14 -4.57
N ILE A 293 -2.09 14.21 -4.16
CA ILE A 293 -2.21 13.50 -2.88
C ILE A 293 -2.23 14.51 -1.73
N PHE A 294 -1.27 15.44 -1.72
CA PHE A 294 -1.11 16.44 -0.67
C PHE A 294 -2.32 17.38 -0.58
N ASN A 295 -2.86 17.82 -1.73
CA ASN A 295 -4.02 18.69 -1.80
C ASN A 295 -5.34 17.99 -1.43
N ASN A 296 -5.44 16.67 -1.61
CA ASN A 296 -6.60 15.88 -1.19
C ASN A 296 -6.66 15.69 0.33
N CYS A 297 -5.57 15.94 1.05
CA CYS A 297 -5.56 15.96 2.51
C CYS A 297 -6.14 17.29 3.01
N ALA A 298 -7.36 17.28 3.51
CA ALA A 298 -8.04 18.48 4.01
C ALA A 298 -7.41 19.04 5.30
N THR A 299 -6.73 18.19 6.07
CA THR A 299 -6.05 18.55 7.32
C THR A 299 -4.59 18.16 7.23
N HIS A 300 -3.69 19.10 7.57
CA HIS A 300 -2.27 18.84 7.73
C HIS A 300 -1.88 19.14 9.17
N VAL A 301 -1.15 18.22 9.78
CA VAL A 301 -0.57 18.39 11.12
C VAL A 301 0.95 18.41 10.95
N PHE A 302 1.55 19.55 11.20
CA PHE A 302 3.01 19.73 11.13
C PHE A 302 3.58 19.65 12.55
N LEU A 303 4.48 18.69 12.76
CA LEU A 303 5.09 18.40 14.07
C LEU A 303 6.56 18.79 14.16
N GLY A 304 7.12 19.36 13.10
CA GLY A 304 8.52 19.72 12.97
C GLY A 304 9.23 18.94 11.86
N THR A 305 10.26 19.51 11.28
CA THR A 305 11.11 18.90 10.24
C THR A 305 12.44 19.64 10.16
N ASN A 306 13.46 18.98 9.61
CA ASN A 306 14.73 19.61 9.22
C ASN A 306 14.80 19.89 7.70
N ASP A 307 13.76 19.51 6.95
CA ASP A 307 13.70 19.68 5.50
C ASP A 307 13.28 21.10 5.13
N LYS A 308 14.13 21.78 4.34
CA LYS A 308 13.94 23.18 3.95
C LYS A 308 12.68 23.39 3.13
N ASP A 309 12.43 22.52 2.15
CA ASP A 309 11.30 22.67 1.24
C ASP A 309 9.98 22.50 1.99
N THR A 310 9.93 21.59 2.97
CA THR A 310 8.80 21.43 3.87
C THR A 310 8.57 22.67 4.73
N MET A 311 9.63 23.30 5.25
CA MET A 311 9.51 24.56 6.01
C MET A 311 8.97 25.68 5.16
N GLU A 312 9.47 25.87 3.94
CA GLU A 312 9.01 26.90 2.98
C GLU A 312 7.55 26.66 2.59
N TYR A 313 7.16 25.41 2.38
CA TYR A 313 5.79 25.05 2.08
C TYR A 313 4.83 25.49 3.21
N TYR A 314 5.12 25.12 4.46
CA TYR A 314 4.24 25.46 5.58
C TYR A 314 4.28 26.95 5.96
N SER A 315 5.40 27.63 5.74
CA SER A 315 5.47 29.09 5.82
C SER A 315 4.53 29.75 4.82
N THR A 316 4.59 29.34 3.55
CA THR A 316 3.72 29.86 2.49
C THR A 316 2.25 29.57 2.79
N ARG A 317 1.93 28.35 3.24
CA ARG A 317 0.58 27.89 3.57
C ARG A 317 -0.01 28.62 4.77
N SER A 318 0.82 29.10 5.71
CA SER A 318 0.36 29.89 6.86
C SER A 318 -0.23 31.25 6.48
N GLY A 319 0.06 31.72 5.25
CA GLY A 319 -0.41 32.99 4.75
C GLY A 319 0.45 34.19 5.19
N LYS A 320 -0.08 35.38 5.01
CA LYS A 320 0.61 36.65 5.30
C LYS A 320 -0.18 37.49 6.30
N GLN A 321 0.55 38.21 7.16
CA GLN A 321 0.00 39.25 8.02
C GLN A 321 0.51 40.63 7.60
N THR A 322 -0.29 41.65 7.86
CA THR A 322 0.11 43.05 7.63
C THR A 322 0.83 43.56 8.86
N ILE A 323 2.06 43.98 8.71
CA ILE A 323 2.82 44.66 9.77
C ILE A 323 2.99 46.12 9.44
N ARG A 324 2.98 46.96 10.48
CA ARG A 324 3.33 48.38 10.39
C ARG A 324 4.74 48.56 10.88
N THR A 325 5.65 48.97 10.01
CA THR A 325 7.02 49.31 10.37
C THR A 325 7.14 50.81 10.49
N ARG A 326 7.82 51.24 11.54
CA ARG A 326 8.12 52.64 11.79
C ARG A 326 9.64 52.79 11.76
N SER A 327 10.16 53.53 10.81
CA SER A 327 11.54 53.91 10.73
C SER A 327 11.69 55.37 11.09
N THR A 328 12.53 55.69 12.09
CA THR A 328 12.85 57.04 12.48
C THR A 328 14.27 57.33 12.06
N SER A 329 14.47 58.34 11.19
CA SER A 329 15.76 58.87 10.82
C SER A 329 15.98 60.19 11.60
N LYS A 330 17.07 60.25 12.37
CA LYS A 330 17.50 61.48 13.04
C LYS A 330 18.84 61.89 12.46
N THR A 331 18.88 63.02 11.79
CA THR A 331 20.13 63.64 11.33
C THR A 331 20.55 64.72 12.30
N HIS A 332 21.68 64.56 12.94
CA HIS A 332 22.27 65.58 13.77
C HIS A 332 23.23 66.43 12.92
N SER A 333 22.86 67.68 12.69
CA SER A 333 23.72 68.66 12.08
C SER A 333 23.93 69.80 13.06
N TYR A 334 25.10 70.41 13.05
CA TYR A 334 25.51 71.45 14.00
C TYR A 334 24.62 72.72 14.02
N ARG A 335 23.77 72.88 13.01
CA ARG A 335 22.83 74.05 12.89
C ARG A 335 21.35 73.70 12.74
N ASN A 336 20.97 72.51 12.30
CA ASN A 336 19.56 72.10 12.17
C ASN A 336 19.46 70.59 12.22
N GLY A 337 18.84 70.06 13.28
CA GLY A 337 18.46 68.66 13.35
C GLY A 337 17.09 68.43 12.66
N SER A 338 16.98 67.53 11.72
CA SER A 338 15.71 67.08 11.18
C SER A 338 15.39 65.66 11.67
N SER A 339 14.12 65.46 12.06
CA SER A 339 13.61 64.14 12.43
C SER A 339 12.52 63.79 11.42
N GLY A 340 12.77 62.73 10.65
CA GLY A 340 11.81 62.14 9.74
C GLY A 340 11.26 60.85 10.29
N GLU A 341 9.95 60.68 10.28
CA GLU A 341 9.26 59.43 10.61
C GLU A 341 8.65 58.86 9.32
N ASN A 342 9.05 57.65 8.96
CA ASN A 342 8.49 56.93 7.84
C ASN A 342 7.66 55.75 8.38
N LYS A 343 6.38 55.74 8.06
CA LYS A 343 5.45 54.64 8.40
C LYS A 343 5.15 53.84 7.14
N GLN A 344 5.58 52.58 7.11
CA GLN A 344 5.30 51.65 6.00
C GLN A 344 4.37 50.55 6.48
N ILE A 345 3.46 50.16 5.61
CA ILE A 345 2.62 48.99 5.77
C ILE A 345 3.21 47.91 4.84
N GLN A 346 3.64 46.80 5.42
CA GLN A 346 4.28 45.71 4.69
C GLN A 346 3.62 44.37 5.01
N GLY A 347 3.42 43.57 3.95
CA GLY A 347 3.03 42.16 4.13
C GLY A 347 4.20 41.29 4.56
N ARG A 348 4.08 40.58 5.67
CA ARG A 348 5.04 39.58 6.15
C ARG A 348 4.38 38.21 6.17
N PRO A 349 5.10 37.08 5.88
CA PRO A 349 4.57 35.76 6.20
C PRO A 349 4.10 35.70 7.64
N LEU A 350 2.98 35.06 7.92
CA LEU A 350 2.49 34.86 9.29
C LEU A 350 3.53 34.10 10.12
N LEU A 351 4.13 33.07 9.52
CA LEU A 351 5.28 32.34 10.01
C LEU A 351 6.35 32.32 8.92
N THR A 352 7.56 32.82 9.20
CA THR A 352 8.68 32.67 8.27
C THR A 352 9.20 31.22 8.30
N PRO A 353 9.96 30.76 7.29
CA PRO A 353 10.56 29.43 7.32
C PRO A 353 11.40 29.17 8.59
N ASP A 354 12.13 30.19 9.05
CA ASP A 354 12.92 30.13 10.28
C ASP A 354 12.05 29.98 11.54
N GLU A 355 10.88 30.57 11.56
CA GLU A 355 9.92 30.44 12.66
C GLU A 355 9.24 29.07 12.63
N VAL A 356 8.97 28.53 11.45
CA VAL A 356 8.51 27.14 11.28
C VAL A 356 9.58 26.15 11.75
N ALA A 357 10.86 26.40 11.43
CA ALA A 357 11.99 25.56 11.87
C ALA A 357 12.16 25.52 13.40
N ARG A 358 11.80 26.63 14.08
CA ARG A 358 11.97 26.80 15.53
C ARG A 358 10.71 26.55 16.33
N ILE A 359 9.73 25.84 15.77
CA ILE A 359 8.55 25.45 16.53
C ILE A 359 8.97 24.60 17.74
N GLY A 360 8.33 24.83 18.89
CA GLY A 360 8.68 24.11 20.13
C GLY A 360 8.53 22.59 19.99
N VAL A 361 9.37 21.85 20.70
CA VAL A 361 9.35 20.37 20.68
C VAL A 361 7.94 19.83 21.05
N ASP A 362 7.25 20.51 21.97
CA ASP A 362 5.92 20.14 22.44
C ASP A 362 4.78 20.80 21.64
N GLU A 363 5.10 21.50 20.56
CA GLU A 363 4.14 22.26 19.78
C GLU A 363 3.99 21.69 18.36
N GLY A 364 2.84 21.92 17.75
CA GLY A 364 2.55 21.59 16.36
C GLY A 364 1.69 22.66 15.70
N LEU A 365 1.71 22.68 14.37
CA LEU A 365 0.83 23.50 13.55
C LEU A 365 -0.25 22.62 12.91
N VAL A 366 -1.49 23.08 12.99
CA VAL A 366 -2.62 22.39 12.37
C VAL A 366 -3.22 23.29 11.30
N PHE A 367 -3.24 22.79 10.08
CA PHE A 367 -3.83 23.45 8.92
C PHE A 367 -5.06 22.70 8.49
N ILE A 368 -6.23 23.32 8.63
CA ILE A 368 -7.50 22.78 8.15
C ILE A 368 -7.94 23.61 6.96
N SER A 369 -8.39 22.97 5.89
CA SER A 369 -8.87 23.67 4.70
C SER A 369 -9.94 24.73 5.06
N LYS A 370 -9.76 25.96 4.55
CA LYS A 370 -10.64 27.12 4.80
C LYS A 370 -10.63 27.64 6.25
N GLN A 371 -9.67 27.23 7.07
CA GLN A 371 -9.47 27.75 8.42
C GLN A 371 -8.11 28.45 8.53
N ASN A 372 -7.98 29.32 9.54
CA ASN A 372 -6.68 29.85 9.91
C ASN A 372 -5.79 28.72 10.48
N VAL A 373 -4.48 28.91 10.40
CA VAL A 373 -3.53 27.97 11.02
C VAL A 373 -3.68 28.03 12.54
N PHE A 374 -3.66 26.86 13.18
CA PHE A 374 -3.64 26.73 14.62
C PHE A 374 -2.24 26.30 15.07
N LYS A 375 -1.75 26.89 16.17
CA LYS A 375 -0.59 26.41 16.89
C LYS A 375 -1.06 25.85 18.23
N ASP A 376 -0.76 24.61 18.51
CA ASP A 376 -1.23 23.90 19.70
C ASP A 376 -0.16 22.98 20.26
N LYS A 377 -0.34 22.53 21.49
CA LYS A 377 0.53 21.56 22.15
C LYS A 377 0.28 20.15 21.63
N LYS A 378 1.34 19.37 21.51
CA LYS A 378 1.25 17.94 21.21
C LYS A 378 0.63 17.20 22.40
N ALA A 379 -0.34 16.32 22.11
CA ALA A 379 -0.88 15.42 23.12
C ALA A 379 0.14 14.32 23.45
N SER A 380 0.28 14.02 24.74
CA SER A 380 1.09 12.92 25.20
C SER A 380 0.27 11.64 25.29
N VAL A 381 0.84 10.51 24.90
CA VAL A 381 0.25 9.19 25.08
C VAL A 381 0.03 8.89 26.60
N TYR A 382 0.90 9.41 27.44
CA TYR A 382 0.82 9.21 28.90
C TYR A 382 -0.37 9.91 29.55
N ASP A 383 -0.92 10.94 28.88
CA ASP A 383 -2.11 11.67 29.36
C ASP A 383 -3.42 11.07 28.81
N HIS A 384 -3.32 10.04 27.97
CA HIS A 384 -4.51 9.45 27.36
C HIS A 384 -5.28 8.59 28.38
N PRO A 385 -6.64 8.69 28.46
CA PRO A 385 -7.44 7.95 29.45
C PRO A 385 -7.26 6.43 29.40
N LYS A 386 -6.87 5.87 28.27
CA LYS A 386 -6.62 4.44 28.09
C LYS A 386 -5.14 4.04 28.20
N GLN A 387 -4.28 4.92 28.69
CA GLN A 387 -2.86 4.63 28.83
C GLN A 387 -2.60 3.37 29.68
N ALA A 388 -3.37 3.16 30.74
CA ALA A 388 -3.25 1.98 31.59
C ALA A 388 -3.67 0.64 30.91
N GLU A 389 -4.33 0.71 29.74
CA GLU A 389 -4.74 -0.48 28.98
C GLU A 389 -3.68 -0.93 27.96
N ILE A 390 -2.69 -0.08 27.65
CA ILE A 390 -1.61 -0.36 26.70
C ILE A 390 -0.39 -0.91 27.43
N ALA A 391 0.40 -1.74 26.73
CA ALA A 391 1.64 -2.26 27.27
C ALA A 391 2.80 -1.26 27.06
N SER A 392 3.74 -1.25 27.99
CA SER A 392 4.95 -0.44 27.92
C SER A 392 6.22 -1.26 27.62
N SER A 393 6.17 -2.58 27.81
CA SER A 393 7.32 -3.47 27.61
C SER A 393 6.87 -4.94 27.48
N PRO A 394 7.74 -5.86 26.97
CA PRO A 394 7.43 -7.28 26.84
C PRO A 394 7.02 -8.00 28.11
N GLY A 395 7.40 -7.48 29.29
CA GLY A 395 7.03 -8.04 30.60
C GLY A 395 5.69 -7.53 31.12
N ASP A 396 5.02 -6.63 30.42
CA ASP A 396 3.74 -6.05 30.83
C ASP A 396 2.59 -7.05 30.62
N ASN A 397 1.66 -7.10 31.56
CA ASN A 397 0.46 -7.93 31.45
C ASN A 397 -0.43 -7.57 30.26
N ASN A 398 -0.32 -6.38 29.73
CA ASN A 398 -1.04 -5.91 28.54
C ASN A 398 -0.28 -6.16 27.22
N TRP A 399 0.93 -6.73 27.29
CA TRP A 399 1.68 -7.09 26.10
C TRP A 399 0.90 -8.11 25.26
N TYR A 400 0.74 -7.84 23.97
CA TYR A 400 0.08 -8.74 23.03
C TYR A 400 1.14 -9.60 22.33
N ASP A 401 1.25 -10.84 22.79
CA ASP A 401 2.09 -11.83 22.12
C ASP A 401 1.22 -12.63 21.16
N TYR A 402 1.56 -12.56 19.86
CA TYR A 402 0.76 -13.18 18.79
C TYR A 402 1.61 -14.17 17.99
N GLN A 403 0.97 -15.29 17.66
CA GLN A 403 1.46 -16.25 16.69
C GLN A 403 0.30 -16.58 15.76
N ARG A 404 0.49 -16.35 14.45
CA ARG A 404 -0.56 -16.53 13.44
C ARG A 404 -0.37 -17.80 12.63
N LEU A 405 0.86 -18.06 12.22
CA LEU A 405 1.20 -19.31 11.58
C LEU A 405 1.62 -20.29 12.66
N GLY A 406 0.92 -21.43 12.73
CA GLY A 406 1.33 -22.55 13.58
C GLY A 406 2.75 -23.00 13.24
N THR A 407 3.30 -23.91 14.03
CA THR A 407 4.61 -24.49 13.72
C THR A 407 4.57 -25.19 12.38
N ASP A 408 5.06 -24.56 11.42
CA ASP A 408 5.49 -24.72 10.03
C ASP A 408 5.16 -26.00 9.25
N ILE A 409 5.06 -27.15 9.91
CA ILE A 409 4.84 -28.43 9.24
C ILE A 409 3.46 -28.48 8.59
N ASP A 410 2.43 -27.95 9.25
CA ASP A 410 1.06 -27.95 8.73
C ASP A 410 0.90 -26.96 7.56
N GLY A 411 1.58 -25.81 7.61
CA GLY A 411 1.57 -24.82 6.54
C GLY A 411 2.30 -25.31 5.28
N LEU A 412 3.45 -25.98 5.43
CA LEU A 412 4.18 -26.58 4.32
C LEU A 412 3.42 -27.73 3.68
N LEU A 413 2.77 -28.56 4.50
CA LEU A 413 1.91 -29.65 4.03
C LEU A 413 0.69 -29.15 3.24
N LEU A 414 0.06 -28.06 3.69
CA LEU A 414 -1.03 -27.42 2.97
C LEU A 414 -0.58 -26.91 1.60
N TYR A 415 0.58 -26.22 1.54
CA TYR A 415 1.13 -25.75 0.27
C TYR A 415 1.39 -26.89 -0.72
N THR A 416 1.97 -28.00 -0.29
CA THR A 416 2.26 -29.16 -1.17
C THR A 416 1.02 -29.93 -1.58
N ASN A 417 -0.07 -29.87 -0.79
CA ASN A 417 -1.33 -30.51 -1.10
C ASN A 417 -2.20 -29.71 -2.08
N ASP A 418 -2.03 -28.38 -2.13
CA ASP A 418 -2.77 -27.48 -3.01
C ASP A 418 -2.27 -27.48 -4.47
N LEU A 419 -1.13 -28.12 -4.74
CA LEU A 419 -0.65 -28.28 -6.11
C LEU A 419 -1.55 -29.25 -6.88
N THR A 420 -2.16 -28.77 -7.97
CA THR A 420 -2.88 -29.65 -8.89
C THR A 420 -1.93 -30.72 -9.46
N PRO A 421 -2.47 -31.88 -9.89
CA PRO A 421 -1.66 -32.92 -10.53
C PRO A 421 -0.78 -32.41 -11.68
N GLN A 422 -1.26 -31.39 -12.43
CA GLN A 422 -0.51 -30.74 -13.52
C GLN A 422 0.73 -30.01 -13.00
N PHE A 423 0.61 -29.27 -11.90
CA PHE A 423 1.77 -28.64 -11.27
C PHE A 423 2.77 -29.67 -10.69
N LYS A 424 2.25 -30.76 -10.11
CA LYS A 424 3.11 -31.84 -9.59
C LYS A 424 3.95 -32.51 -10.69
N SER A 425 3.43 -32.63 -11.91
CA SER A 425 4.18 -33.20 -13.03
C SER A 425 5.27 -32.29 -13.56
N LEU A 426 5.14 -30.97 -13.41
CA LEU A 426 6.18 -29.98 -13.80
C LEU A 426 7.41 -30.01 -12.87
N PHE A 427 7.26 -30.51 -11.63
CA PHE A 427 8.31 -30.53 -10.62
C PHE A 427 8.81 -31.95 -10.24
N ALA A 428 8.29 -32.96 -10.88
CA ALA A 428 8.67 -34.37 -10.66
C ALA A 428 9.81 -34.86 -11.55
N ALA A 429 10.46 -33.97 -12.33
CA ALA A 429 11.59 -34.30 -13.22
C ALA A 429 12.92 -33.90 -12.61
#